data_75407e825f1eea6ae358c747db8c388d
#
_entry.id   75407e825f1eea6ae358c747db8c388d
#
_cell.length_a   1.000
_cell.length_b   1.000
_cell.length_c   1.000
_cell.angle_alpha   90.00
_cell.angle_beta   90.00
_cell.angle_gamma   90.00
#
_symmetry.space_group_name_H-M   'P 1'
#
loop_
_entity.id
_entity.type
_entity.pdbx_description
1 polymer ?
#
loop_
_entity_poly.entity_id
_entity_poly.type
_entity_poly.pdbx_seq_one_letter_code
_entity_poly.pdbx_strand_id
1 'polypeptide(L)'
;MPLDPTTMPYRPNVGVMAINRAGLVWIGRRVGSPNQDALRKSGARIDGWWQMPQGGIDKNEDPRAAALRELTEETGMRTAAIIAESSRWYTYDLPPDLLGKVLGGKYRGQSQKWFLLRFTGHDGEIDINPVDHDQEFDAWRWAPLDDVLAEIVPFKRDVYEQVIAEFRPLVVAG
;
A
#
# COMPACT_ATOMS: atom_id res chain seq x y z
N MET A 1 -27.40 5.25 14.47
CA MET A 1 -27.09 6.50 13.76
C MET A 1 -26.05 6.22 12.68
N PRO A 2 -26.21 6.75 11.48
CA PRO A 2 -25.17 6.60 10.48
C PRO A 2 -23.88 7.30 10.93
N LEU A 3 -22.75 6.72 10.57
CA LEU A 3 -21.43 7.30 10.88
C LEU A 3 -21.22 8.55 10.02
N ASP A 4 -20.73 9.60 10.66
CA ASP A 4 -20.38 10.85 9.97
C ASP A 4 -18.87 10.86 9.73
N PRO A 5 -18.42 10.64 8.48
CA PRO A 5 -17.00 10.61 8.18
C PRO A 5 -16.28 11.93 8.50
N THR A 6 -17.01 13.07 8.50
CA THR A 6 -16.38 14.36 8.76
C THR A 6 -15.87 14.48 10.20
N THR A 7 -16.41 13.68 11.12
CA THR A 7 -15.98 13.66 12.52
C THR A 7 -14.95 12.59 12.83
N MET A 8 -14.60 11.75 11.85
CA MET A 8 -13.67 10.64 12.03
C MET A 8 -12.26 11.04 11.59
N PRO A 9 -11.22 10.57 12.31
CA PRO A 9 -9.84 10.83 11.90
C PRO A 9 -9.40 9.96 10.73
N TYR A 10 -8.30 10.35 10.09
CA TYR A 10 -7.54 9.48 9.19
C TYR A 10 -6.56 8.64 9.99
N ARG A 11 -6.36 7.39 9.57
CA ARG A 11 -5.33 6.53 10.15
C ARG A 11 -3.97 6.88 9.54
N PRO A 12 -2.96 7.21 10.36
CA PRO A 12 -1.60 7.38 9.84
C PRO A 12 -1.06 6.09 9.27
N ASN A 13 -0.49 6.16 8.06
CA ASN A 13 -0.09 5.00 7.29
C ASN A 13 1.12 5.33 6.43
N VAL A 14 1.89 4.33 6.05
CA VAL A 14 2.97 4.46 5.07
C VAL A 14 2.65 3.60 3.87
N GLY A 15 3.04 4.08 2.69
CA GLY A 15 3.05 3.30 1.47
C GLY A 15 4.46 3.16 0.94
N VAL A 16 4.75 2.08 0.26
CA VAL A 16 6.07 1.77 -0.26
C VAL A 16 6.01 1.47 -1.74
N MET A 17 6.73 2.25 -2.53
CA MET A 17 7.02 1.92 -3.92
C MET A 17 8.42 1.29 -3.95
N ALA A 18 8.47 -0.03 -4.00
CA ALA A 18 9.72 -0.77 -4.09
C ALA A 18 10.01 -1.08 -5.55
N ILE A 19 11.17 -0.62 -6.05
CA ILE A 19 11.59 -0.85 -7.42
C ILE A 19 12.84 -1.73 -7.46
N ASN A 20 12.93 -2.56 -8.49
CA ASN A 20 14.12 -3.36 -8.75
C ASN A 20 15.12 -2.59 -9.65
N ARG A 21 16.21 -3.25 -10.02
CA ARG A 21 17.25 -2.65 -10.87
C ARG A 21 16.76 -2.27 -12.26
N ALA A 22 15.71 -2.93 -12.75
CA ALA A 22 15.10 -2.61 -14.04
C ALA A 22 14.06 -1.50 -13.95
N GLY A 23 13.81 -0.95 -12.75
CA GLY A 23 12.79 0.09 -12.56
C GLY A 23 11.35 -0.44 -12.52
N LEU A 24 11.19 -1.75 -12.38
CA LEU A 24 9.86 -2.34 -12.22
C LEU A 24 9.43 -2.24 -10.75
N VAL A 25 8.12 -2.08 -10.55
CA VAL A 25 7.51 -1.88 -9.23
C VAL A 25 6.99 -3.20 -8.69
N TRP A 26 7.24 -3.47 -7.42
CA TRP A 26 6.68 -4.63 -6.75
C TRP A 26 5.20 -4.40 -6.42
N ILE A 27 4.34 -5.31 -6.86
CA ILE A 27 2.94 -5.33 -6.47
C ILE A 27 2.55 -6.72 -6.01
N GLY A 28 1.66 -6.76 -5.01
CA GLY A 28 1.11 -7.99 -4.47
C GLY A 28 -0.40 -8.05 -4.63
N ARG A 29 -0.92 -9.24 -4.85
CA ARG A 29 -2.36 -9.48 -4.89
C ARG A 29 -2.85 -9.72 -3.47
N ARG A 30 -3.80 -8.92 -3.03
CA ARG A 30 -4.34 -9.03 -1.67
C ARG A 30 -5.10 -10.33 -1.48
N VAL A 31 -4.84 -10.98 -0.34
CA VAL A 31 -5.63 -12.15 0.08
C VAL A 31 -7.07 -11.73 0.41
N GLY A 32 -8.00 -12.67 0.35
CA GLY A 32 -9.38 -12.45 0.79
C GLY A 32 -9.42 -12.00 2.25
N SER A 33 -10.06 -10.85 2.49
CA SER A 33 -10.24 -10.33 3.83
C SER A 33 -11.64 -10.70 4.37
N PRO A 34 -11.86 -10.65 5.69
CA PRO A 34 -13.21 -10.81 6.25
C PRO A 34 -14.23 -9.81 5.68
N ASN A 35 -13.78 -8.74 5.07
CA ASN A 35 -14.62 -7.68 4.50
C ASN A 35 -14.75 -7.78 2.97
N GLN A 36 -14.46 -8.94 2.38
CA GLN A 36 -14.53 -9.14 0.93
C GLN A 36 -15.91 -8.80 0.35
N ASP A 37 -16.97 -9.13 1.07
CA ASP A 37 -18.33 -8.83 0.61
C ASP A 37 -18.60 -7.32 0.58
N ALA A 38 -18.07 -6.58 1.56
CA ALA A 38 -18.17 -5.12 1.56
C ALA A 38 -17.36 -4.52 0.41
N LEU A 39 -16.17 -5.07 0.11
CA LEU A 39 -15.36 -4.67 -1.04
C LEU A 39 -16.10 -4.92 -2.36
N ARG A 40 -16.76 -6.07 -2.49
CA ARG A 40 -17.58 -6.40 -3.68
C ARG A 40 -18.70 -5.39 -3.89
N LYS A 41 -19.40 -5.02 -2.81
CA LYS A 41 -20.50 -4.05 -2.86
C LYS A 41 -20.03 -2.65 -3.25
N SER A 42 -18.76 -2.33 -3.00
CA SER A 42 -18.17 -1.05 -3.42
C SER A 42 -17.72 -1.01 -4.88
N GLY A 43 -18.03 -2.06 -5.66
CA GLY A 43 -17.64 -2.18 -7.07
C GLY A 43 -16.25 -2.80 -7.26
N ALA A 44 -15.66 -3.34 -6.21
CA ALA A 44 -14.34 -3.99 -6.28
C ALA A 44 -14.40 -5.32 -7.03
N ARG A 45 -13.33 -5.64 -7.75
CA ARG A 45 -13.20 -6.92 -8.47
C ARG A 45 -12.99 -8.06 -7.48
N ILE A 46 -13.54 -9.23 -7.80
CA ILE A 46 -13.56 -10.38 -6.91
C ILE A 46 -12.22 -11.14 -6.90
N ASP A 47 -11.53 -11.14 -8.01
CA ASP A 47 -10.31 -11.92 -8.24
C ASP A 47 -9.04 -11.28 -7.66
N GLY A 48 -9.23 -10.31 -6.78
CA GLY A 48 -8.15 -9.69 -6.03
C GLY A 48 -7.63 -8.40 -6.63
N TRP A 49 -7.30 -7.49 -5.75
CA TRP A 49 -6.66 -6.24 -6.10
C TRP A 49 -5.16 -6.37 -5.93
N TRP A 50 -4.43 -5.81 -6.88
CA TRP A 50 -2.99 -5.71 -6.79
C TRP A 50 -2.61 -4.34 -6.26
N GLN A 51 -1.72 -4.30 -5.29
CA GLN A 51 -1.30 -3.03 -4.67
C GLN A 51 0.17 -3.06 -4.26
N MET A 52 0.71 -1.87 -4.07
CA MET A 52 2.01 -1.69 -3.43
C MET A 52 1.89 -1.94 -1.92
N PRO A 53 2.98 -2.33 -1.23
CA PRO A 53 2.96 -2.51 0.22
C PRO A 53 2.55 -1.25 0.96
N GLN A 54 1.79 -1.43 2.03
CA GLN A 54 1.37 -0.34 2.91
C GLN A 54 1.04 -0.88 4.29
N GLY A 55 1.13 -0.03 5.29
CA GLY A 55 0.75 -0.42 6.64
C GLY A 55 0.71 0.74 7.60
N GLY A 56 0.14 0.50 8.79
CA GLY A 56 -0.01 1.51 9.82
C GLY A 56 1.32 1.90 10.46
N ILE A 57 1.37 3.13 10.93
CA ILE A 57 2.50 3.64 11.71
C ILE A 57 2.18 3.39 13.18
N ASP A 58 3.09 2.74 13.89
CA ASP A 58 2.93 2.48 15.32
C ASP A 58 3.12 3.77 16.12
N LYS A 59 2.60 3.78 17.35
CA LYS A 59 2.74 4.95 18.22
C LYS A 59 4.21 5.31 18.41
N ASN A 60 4.54 6.57 18.15
CA ASN A 60 5.90 7.14 18.24
C ASN A 60 6.92 6.51 17.24
N GLU A 61 6.43 5.79 16.25
CA GLU A 61 7.30 5.26 15.20
C GLU A 61 7.57 6.32 14.14
N ASP A 62 8.83 6.44 13.70
CA ASP A 62 9.19 7.26 12.57
C ASP A 62 8.61 6.69 11.27
N PRO A 63 8.00 7.49 10.39
CA PRO A 63 7.44 6.98 9.12
C PRO A 63 8.45 6.23 8.25
N ARG A 64 9.72 6.65 8.22
CA ARG A 64 10.76 5.94 7.44
C ARG A 64 11.01 4.54 8.00
N ALA A 65 11.05 4.42 9.32
CA ALA A 65 11.19 3.13 10.00
C ALA A 65 9.97 2.25 9.75
N ALA A 66 8.78 2.83 9.80
CA ALA A 66 7.54 2.12 9.50
C ALA A 66 7.53 1.56 8.07
N ALA A 67 7.99 2.35 7.09
CA ALA A 67 8.07 1.92 5.69
C ALA A 67 8.97 0.70 5.52
N LEU A 68 10.15 0.70 6.14
CA LEU A 68 11.07 -0.44 6.09
C LEU A 68 10.50 -1.66 6.81
N ARG A 69 9.88 -1.45 7.96
CA ARG A 69 9.24 -2.52 8.73
C ARG A 69 8.11 -3.18 7.94
N GLU A 70 7.20 -2.39 7.40
CA GLU A 70 6.07 -2.90 6.63
C GLU A 70 6.52 -3.64 5.37
N LEU A 71 7.53 -3.11 4.67
CA LEU A 71 8.08 -3.79 3.51
C LEU A 71 8.60 -5.18 3.88
N THR A 72 9.37 -5.28 4.96
CA THR A 72 9.91 -6.56 5.43
C THR A 72 8.80 -7.50 5.88
N GLU A 73 7.84 -7.01 6.65
CA GLU A 73 6.72 -7.83 7.14
C GLU A 73 5.88 -8.40 6.01
N GLU A 74 5.57 -7.58 5.00
CA GLU A 74 4.66 -7.99 3.93
C GLU A 74 5.35 -8.75 2.79
N THR A 75 6.64 -8.47 2.54
CA THR A 75 7.33 -9.00 1.35
C THR A 75 8.58 -9.82 1.64
N GLY A 76 9.09 -9.77 2.87
CA GLY A 76 10.36 -10.40 3.20
C GLY A 76 11.61 -9.63 2.75
N MET A 77 11.44 -8.53 2.02
CA MET A 77 12.58 -7.74 1.55
C MET A 77 13.33 -7.08 2.70
N ARG A 78 14.64 -7.32 2.76
CA ARG A 78 15.55 -6.71 3.73
C ARG A 78 16.64 -5.88 3.06
N THR A 79 16.95 -6.18 1.80
CA THR A 79 17.99 -5.52 1.01
C THR A 79 17.34 -4.39 0.18
N ALA A 80 16.83 -3.39 0.88
CA ALA A 80 16.19 -2.24 0.25
C ALA A 80 16.61 -0.94 0.95
N ALA A 81 16.77 0.12 0.17
CA ALA A 81 17.14 1.43 0.70
C ALA A 81 16.15 2.49 0.24
N ILE A 82 15.80 3.41 1.14
CA ILE A 82 14.95 4.56 0.81
C ILE A 82 15.76 5.53 -0.05
N ILE A 83 15.24 5.87 -1.23
CA ILE A 83 15.85 6.83 -2.14
C ILE A 83 15.06 8.12 -2.26
N ALA A 84 13.79 8.13 -1.87
CA ALA A 84 12.98 9.35 -1.82
C ALA A 84 11.78 9.16 -0.91
N GLU A 85 11.20 10.26 -0.46
CA GLU A 85 9.93 10.26 0.25
C GLU A 85 8.99 11.28 -0.39
N SER A 86 7.69 11.07 -0.25
CA SER A 86 6.69 11.98 -0.82
C SER A 86 6.80 13.37 -0.17
N SER A 87 6.55 14.42 -0.96
CA SER A 87 6.61 15.79 -0.50
C SER A 87 5.52 16.12 0.52
N ARG A 88 4.45 15.32 0.53
CA ARG A 88 3.29 15.51 1.41
C ARG A 88 2.65 14.20 1.77
N TRP A 89 1.71 14.25 2.72
CA TRP A 89 0.82 13.14 3.05
C TRP A 89 -0.35 13.13 2.09
N TYR A 90 -0.67 11.97 1.54
CA TYR A 90 -1.81 11.76 0.65
C TYR A 90 -2.93 11.07 1.41
N THR A 91 -4.16 11.56 1.25
CA THR A 91 -5.31 10.99 1.95
C THR A 91 -6.29 10.36 0.97
N TYR A 92 -6.96 9.32 1.41
CA TYR A 92 -8.15 8.82 0.74
C TYR A 92 -9.22 8.50 1.77
N ASP A 93 -10.48 8.67 1.37
CA ASP A 93 -11.63 8.31 2.19
C ASP A 93 -12.14 6.93 1.82
N LEU A 94 -12.59 6.18 2.82
CA LEU A 94 -13.27 4.91 2.57
C LEU A 94 -14.63 5.16 1.89
N PRO A 95 -15.03 4.29 0.94
CA PRO A 95 -16.38 4.30 0.43
C PRO A 95 -17.39 4.14 1.58
N PRO A 96 -18.61 4.70 1.47
CA PRO A 96 -19.63 4.60 2.51
C PRO A 96 -19.89 3.14 2.96
N ASP A 97 -19.84 2.20 2.04
CA ASP A 97 -20.08 0.78 2.31
C ASP A 97 -19.02 0.14 3.19
N LEU A 98 -17.81 0.71 3.25
CA LEU A 98 -16.70 0.21 4.06
C LEU A 98 -16.55 0.96 5.38
N LEU A 99 -17.16 2.13 5.50
CA LEU A 99 -17.08 2.95 6.70
C LEU A 99 -17.62 2.20 7.91
N GLY A 100 -16.86 2.16 9.00
CA GLY A 100 -17.21 1.40 10.19
C GLY A 100 -16.93 -0.09 10.13
N LYS A 101 -16.52 -0.62 8.97
CA LYS A 101 -16.32 -2.07 8.77
C LYS A 101 -14.87 -2.48 8.62
N VAL A 102 -14.01 -1.56 8.18
CA VAL A 102 -12.58 -1.78 8.01
C VAL A 102 -11.79 -0.80 8.87
N LEU A 103 -10.48 -0.98 8.98
CA LEU A 103 -9.61 -0.12 9.80
C LEU A 103 -10.11 0.00 11.26
N GLY A 104 -10.61 -1.09 11.82
CA GLY A 104 -11.15 -1.12 13.18
C GLY A 104 -12.43 -0.32 13.37
N GLY A 105 -13.05 0.15 12.30
CA GLY A 105 -14.30 0.92 12.35
C GLY A 105 -14.16 2.35 12.86
N LYS A 106 -12.94 2.82 13.07
CA LYS A 106 -12.65 4.10 13.74
C LYS A 106 -12.25 5.24 12.83
N TYR A 107 -11.86 4.93 11.59
CA TYR A 107 -11.24 5.89 10.69
C TYR A 107 -12.09 6.12 9.46
N ARG A 108 -12.07 7.34 8.94
CA ARG A 108 -12.73 7.68 7.67
C ARG A 108 -11.94 7.22 6.46
N GLY A 109 -10.65 6.93 6.63
CA GLY A 109 -9.72 6.54 5.59
C GLY A 109 -8.30 6.57 6.13
N GLN A 110 -7.33 6.75 5.24
CA GLN A 110 -5.92 6.77 5.63
C GLN A 110 -5.25 8.04 5.14
N SER A 111 -4.27 8.50 5.93
CA SER A 111 -3.33 9.56 5.56
C SER A 111 -1.97 8.92 5.40
N GLN A 112 -1.43 8.93 4.19
CA GLN A 112 -0.26 8.13 3.82
C GLN A 112 0.95 8.99 3.47
N LYS A 113 2.08 8.68 4.10
CA LYS A 113 3.40 9.13 3.66
C LYS A 113 3.99 8.03 2.78
N TRP A 114 4.43 8.37 1.58
CA TRP A 114 4.95 7.40 0.64
C TRP A 114 6.47 7.46 0.53
N PHE A 115 7.08 6.29 0.31
CA PHE A 115 8.53 6.13 0.20
C PHE A 115 8.86 5.35 -1.05
N LEU A 116 9.84 5.84 -1.79
CA LEU A 116 10.42 5.12 -2.92
C LEU A 116 11.67 4.39 -2.44
N LEU A 117 11.68 3.08 -2.57
CA LEU A 117 12.79 2.23 -2.14
C LEU A 117 13.36 1.46 -3.33
N ARG A 118 14.69 1.33 -3.34
CA ARG A 118 15.37 0.48 -4.31
C ARG A 118 15.73 -0.84 -3.66
N PHE A 119 15.19 -1.93 -4.24
CA PHE A 119 15.52 -3.29 -3.85
C PHE A 119 16.72 -3.76 -4.68
N THR A 120 17.81 -4.14 -4.02
CA THR A 120 19.05 -4.60 -4.65
C THR A 120 19.33 -6.07 -4.39
N GLY A 121 18.47 -6.76 -3.68
CA GLY A 121 18.56 -8.19 -3.41
C GLY A 121 18.11 -9.04 -4.60
N HIS A 122 18.00 -10.33 -4.37
CA HIS A 122 17.47 -11.29 -5.33
C HIS A 122 16.01 -11.63 -5.03
N ASP A 123 15.27 -12.03 -6.03
CA ASP A 123 13.86 -12.41 -5.88
C ASP A 123 13.65 -13.54 -4.88
N GLY A 124 14.64 -14.38 -4.66
CA GLY A 124 14.60 -15.42 -3.61
C GLY A 124 14.49 -14.89 -2.18
N GLU A 125 14.78 -13.61 -1.95
CA GLU A 125 14.59 -12.96 -0.66
C GLU A 125 13.11 -12.66 -0.39
N ILE A 126 12.30 -12.57 -1.45
CA ILE A 126 10.89 -12.19 -1.35
C ILE A 126 10.07 -13.37 -0.84
N ASP A 127 9.39 -13.15 0.28
CA ASP A 127 8.54 -14.14 0.93
C ASP A 127 7.27 -13.46 1.45
N ILE A 128 6.15 -13.80 0.84
CA ILE A 128 4.83 -13.25 1.19
C ILE A 128 4.07 -14.12 2.20
N ASN A 129 4.73 -15.15 2.74
CA ASN A 129 4.13 -16.05 3.74
C ASN A 129 4.76 -15.78 5.11
N PRO A 130 4.30 -14.74 5.85
CA PRO A 130 4.87 -14.40 7.14
C PRO A 130 4.59 -15.48 8.19
N VAL A 131 5.52 -15.64 9.15
CA VAL A 131 5.38 -16.59 10.26
C VAL A 131 4.61 -15.95 11.42
N ASP A 132 4.87 -14.66 11.68
CA ASP A 132 4.39 -13.97 12.88
C ASP A 132 3.28 -12.96 12.61
N HIS A 133 2.82 -12.85 11.38
CA HIS A 133 1.80 -11.86 10.97
C HIS A 133 0.76 -12.52 10.08
N ASP A 134 -0.38 -11.84 9.93
CA ASP A 134 -1.37 -12.24 8.93
C ASP A 134 -0.80 -12.05 7.53
N GLN A 135 -1.06 -13.01 6.66
CA GLN A 135 -0.64 -12.92 5.27
C GLN A 135 -1.41 -11.82 4.54
N GLU A 136 -0.71 -10.86 3.96
CA GLU A 136 -1.32 -9.74 3.24
C GLU A 136 -1.55 -10.06 1.76
N PHE A 137 -0.63 -10.83 1.16
CA PHE A 137 -0.63 -11.12 -0.28
C PHE A 137 -0.55 -12.62 -0.52
N ASP A 138 -1.23 -13.08 -1.58
CA ASP A 138 -1.18 -14.50 -2.00
C ASP A 138 -0.45 -14.71 -3.33
N ALA A 139 -0.04 -13.61 -3.98
CA ALA A 139 0.79 -13.62 -5.18
C ALA A 139 1.53 -12.28 -5.28
N TRP A 140 2.61 -12.25 -6.03
CA TRP A 140 3.35 -11.00 -6.27
C TRP A 140 4.01 -11.02 -7.65
N ARG A 141 4.32 -9.85 -8.16
CA ARG A 141 5.08 -9.69 -9.40
C ARG A 141 5.75 -8.33 -9.46
N TRP A 142 6.75 -8.24 -10.31
CA TRP A 142 7.30 -6.95 -10.74
C TRP A 142 6.47 -6.44 -11.91
N ALA A 143 6.06 -5.19 -11.87
CA ALA A 143 5.18 -4.60 -12.88
C ALA A 143 5.76 -3.28 -13.41
N PRO A 144 5.56 -2.98 -14.69
CA PRO A 144 5.82 -1.63 -15.19
C PRO A 144 5.03 -0.60 -14.38
N LEU A 145 5.61 0.56 -14.17
CA LEU A 145 4.99 1.63 -13.38
C LEU A 145 3.58 1.97 -13.87
N ASP A 146 3.38 1.98 -15.19
CA ASP A 146 2.08 2.33 -15.78
C ASP A 146 0.99 1.27 -15.53
N ASP A 147 1.38 0.03 -15.25
CA ASP A 147 0.41 -1.05 -14.99
C ASP A 147 -0.18 -1.00 -13.59
N VAL A 148 0.48 -0.32 -12.65
CA VAL A 148 0.07 -0.28 -11.24
C VAL A 148 -1.33 0.33 -11.07
N LEU A 149 -1.63 1.39 -11.83
CA LEU A 149 -2.94 2.05 -11.76
C LEU A 149 -4.10 1.18 -12.24
N ALA A 150 -3.85 0.29 -13.19
CA ALA A 150 -4.90 -0.57 -13.73
C ALA A 150 -5.39 -1.61 -12.71
N GLU A 151 -4.56 -1.93 -11.74
CA GLU A 151 -4.78 -3.06 -10.83
C GLU A 151 -5.21 -2.64 -9.42
N ILE A 152 -5.16 -1.33 -9.10
CA ILE A 152 -5.49 -0.85 -7.76
C ILE A 152 -7.01 -0.68 -7.58
N VAL A 153 -7.49 -0.90 -6.36
CA VAL A 153 -8.88 -0.64 -6.00
C VAL A 153 -9.25 0.82 -6.25
N PRO A 154 -10.43 1.11 -6.84
CA PRO A 154 -10.75 2.46 -7.32
C PRO A 154 -10.62 3.58 -6.29
N PHE A 155 -10.98 3.35 -5.02
CA PHE A 155 -10.94 4.43 -4.03
C PHE A 155 -9.51 4.83 -3.59
N LYS A 156 -8.48 4.06 -3.96
CA LYS A 156 -7.07 4.41 -3.74
C LYS A 156 -6.40 5.00 -4.98
N ARG A 157 -7.10 5.01 -6.12
CA ARG A 157 -6.51 5.36 -7.40
C ARG A 157 -5.92 6.77 -7.42
N ASP A 158 -6.63 7.75 -6.87
CA ASP A 158 -6.16 9.14 -6.86
C ASP A 158 -4.84 9.30 -6.13
N VAL A 159 -4.67 8.61 -5.00
CA VAL A 159 -3.40 8.62 -4.27
C VAL A 159 -2.30 7.99 -5.13
N TYR A 160 -2.58 6.85 -5.74
CA TYR A 160 -1.61 6.17 -6.61
C TYR A 160 -1.18 7.03 -7.79
N GLU A 161 -2.12 7.73 -8.44
CA GLU A 161 -1.80 8.66 -9.52
C GLU A 161 -0.83 9.75 -9.09
N GLN A 162 -1.06 10.35 -7.94
CA GLN A 162 -0.22 11.41 -7.39
C GLN A 162 1.16 10.89 -6.99
N VAL A 163 1.22 9.75 -6.33
CA VAL A 163 2.49 9.11 -5.92
C VAL A 163 3.33 8.72 -7.13
N ILE A 164 2.71 8.10 -8.13
CA ILE A 164 3.38 7.70 -9.36
C ILE A 164 3.91 8.93 -10.09
N ALA A 165 3.12 9.99 -10.20
CA ALA A 165 3.56 11.22 -10.85
C ALA A 165 4.78 11.83 -10.13
N GLU A 166 4.79 11.81 -8.80
CA GLU A 166 5.90 12.37 -8.02
C GLU A 166 7.18 11.54 -8.17
N PHE A 167 7.07 10.22 -8.14
CA PHE A 167 8.25 9.35 -8.16
C PHE A 167 8.73 8.95 -9.56
N ARG A 168 7.91 9.11 -10.59
CA ARG A 168 8.27 8.70 -11.97
C ARG A 168 9.63 9.22 -12.44
N PRO A 169 9.98 10.49 -12.25
CA PRO A 169 11.28 10.98 -12.70
C PRO A 169 12.46 10.26 -12.05
N LEU A 170 12.29 9.84 -10.80
CA LEU A 170 13.32 9.12 -10.04
C LEU A 170 13.44 7.66 -10.44
N VAL A 171 12.34 7.04 -10.83
CA VAL A 171 12.32 5.63 -11.30
C VAL A 171 13.00 5.54 -12.66
N VAL A 172 12.71 6.47 -13.56
CA VAL A 172 13.24 6.46 -14.93
C VAL A 172 14.71 6.86 -14.95
N ALA A 173 15.17 7.73 -14.06
CA ALA A 173 16.55 8.21 -13.99
C ALA A 173 17.51 7.23 -13.28
N GLY A 174 16.99 6.21 -12.61
CA GLY A 174 17.78 5.28 -11.80
C GLY A 174 18.50 4.18 -12.54
#